data_486a636e36570abbe35cf2fc112bec77
#
_entry.id   486a636e36570abbe35cf2fc112bec77
#
_cell.length_a   1.000
_cell.length_b   1.000
_cell.length_c   1.000
_cell.angle_alpha   90.00
_cell.angle_beta   90.00
_cell.angle_gamma   90.00
#
_symmetry.space_group_name_H-M   'P 1'
#
loop_
_entity.id
_entity.type
_entity.pdbx_description
1 polymer ?
#
loop_
_entity_poly.entity_id
_entity_poly.type
_entity_poly.pdbx_seq_one_letter_code
_entity_poly.pdbx_strand_id
1 'polypeptide(L)'
;MIKSAMRYDILVRGAILGVVLFLGLAGISAAADCPNRGNLDVRYCDADGDLVADPPADKSQLLDPDTLVFSYTPVEDPSVYENVFEEFMDYLAEKTGKKVRWYGAESYAAQVEAMRSGRLHVAGISTGPTVFGVNLAGYVPIAIMGKEDGTFGYKLQLITYKDSDIKTIQDLKGRNIAHVTPSSNSGNQAPRALFTAQGIKPDEDYKVTYSGKHDNSIMGVANKDYDAAPVASSVLERMVQKGVVNMDDLRVIWESRLFPTTSYGYVNNLDPALAAKVKEAFLTFDWKGTGLEKEFGKQADRFIPITFKEHWADIRTIQEYNGVVYSQEALQGQKVK
;
A
#
# COMPACT_ATOMS: atom_id res chain seq x y z
N MET A 1 84.32 35.51 -3.02
CA MET A 1 84.74 35.93 -1.64
C MET A 1 83.98 35.06 -0.68
N ILE A 2 84.52 34.06 -0.16
CA ILE A 2 85.00 33.87 1.21
C ILE A 2 83.87 33.46 2.17
N LYS A 3 83.97 32.15 2.55
CA LYS A 3 83.91 31.54 3.91
C LYS A 3 82.48 31.44 4.54
N SER A 4 82.11 30.48 5.32
CA SER A 4 82.80 29.48 6.14
C SER A 4 81.83 28.37 6.58
N ALA A 5 82.41 27.17 6.70
CA ALA A 5 81.76 26.01 7.33
C ALA A 5 81.49 26.19 8.81
N MET A 6 80.45 25.55 9.33
CA MET A 6 80.47 25.05 10.70
C MET A 6 79.59 23.82 10.85
N ARG A 7 80.24 22.70 11.14
CA ARG A 7 79.63 21.43 11.57
C ARG A 7 79.16 21.58 13.01
N TYR A 8 77.93 21.06 13.31
CA TYR A 8 77.62 20.59 14.63
C TYR A 8 76.92 19.22 14.54
N ASP A 9 77.64 18.22 15.01
CA ASP A 9 77.12 16.88 15.34
C ASP A 9 76.26 17.04 16.61
N ILE A 10 74.99 16.63 16.54
CA ILE A 10 74.19 16.35 17.74
C ILE A 10 73.50 15.02 17.58
N LEU A 11 73.89 14.08 18.46
CA LEU A 11 73.28 12.82 18.74
C LEU A 11 71.77 12.95 18.93
N VAL A 12 70.99 12.26 18.12
CA VAL A 12 69.55 12.06 18.38
C VAL A 12 69.32 10.63 18.82
N ARG A 13 69.01 10.53 20.10
CA ARG A 13 68.50 9.30 20.73
C ARG A 13 67.16 8.95 20.11
N GLY A 14 67.04 7.76 19.55
CA GLY A 14 65.76 7.24 19.05
C GLY A 14 64.74 7.06 20.15
N ALA A 15 63.59 7.67 19.96
CA ALA A 15 62.35 7.32 20.61
C ALA A 15 61.44 6.67 19.57
N ILE A 16 61.35 5.36 19.61
CA ILE A 16 60.42 4.58 18.79
C ILE A 16 59.01 4.80 19.42
N LEU A 17 58.22 5.66 18.82
CA LEU A 17 56.79 5.82 19.14
C LEU A 17 56.04 4.70 18.40
N GLY A 18 55.70 3.63 19.14
CA GLY A 18 54.83 2.58 18.62
C GLY A 18 53.42 3.15 18.38
N VAL A 19 53.10 3.39 17.11
CA VAL A 19 51.72 3.65 16.71
C VAL A 19 50.97 2.30 16.73
N VAL A 20 50.23 2.05 17.80
CA VAL A 20 49.26 0.96 17.86
C VAL A 20 48.10 1.36 16.97
N LEU A 21 48.09 0.86 15.74
CA LEU A 21 46.95 0.97 14.83
C LEU A 21 45.84 0.08 15.40
N PHE A 22 44.88 0.69 16.13
CA PHE A 22 43.57 0.07 16.42
C PHE A 22 42.83 -0.05 15.09
N LEU A 23 42.99 -1.16 14.38
CA LEU A 23 42.07 -1.61 13.36
C LEU A 23 40.76 -1.93 14.10
N GLY A 24 39.87 -0.93 14.18
CA GLY A 24 38.48 -1.15 14.51
C GLY A 24 37.91 -2.09 13.44
N LEU A 25 37.77 -3.35 13.77
CA LEU A 25 36.89 -4.26 13.10
C LEU A 25 35.48 -3.67 13.24
N ALA A 26 35.11 -2.78 12.31
CA ALA A 26 33.70 -2.54 12.03
C ALA A 26 33.15 -3.93 11.66
N GLY A 27 32.49 -4.58 12.60
CA GLY A 27 31.75 -5.78 12.35
C GLY A 27 30.80 -5.46 11.22
N ILE A 28 31.07 -5.98 10.05
CA ILE A 28 30.05 -6.14 9.00
C ILE A 28 29.05 -7.09 9.68
N SER A 29 27.97 -6.51 10.24
CA SER A 29 26.80 -7.29 10.60
C SER A 29 26.37 -7.95 9.30
N ALA A 30 26.76 -9.19 9.09
CA ALA A 30 26.19 -9.99 8.03
C ALA A 30 24.68 -9.92 8.24
N ALA A 31 23.97 -9.38 7.25
CA ALA A 31 22.53 -9.46 7.23
C ALA A 31 22.20 -10.94 7.51
N ALA A 32 21.53 -11.23 8.61
CA ALA A 32 21.18 -12.58 9.00
C ALA A 32 20.58 -13.26 7.76
N ASP A 33 21.06 -14.49 7.45
CA ASP A 33 20.55 -15.25 6.32
C ASP A 33 19.03 -15.31 6.42
N CYS A 34 18.36 -14.61 5.51
CA CYS A 34 16.91 -14.60 5.42
C CYS A 34 16.48 -15.58 4.33
N PRO A 35 16.03 -16.79 4.71
CA PRO A 35 15.78 -17.87 3.76
C PRO A 35 14.64 -17.56 2.78
N ASN A 36 13.66 -16.77 3.18
CA ASN A 36 12.43 -16.53 2.41
C ASN A 36 12.20 -15.05 2.10
N ARG A 37 13.24 -14.24 1.99
CA ARG A 37 13.08 -12.78 1.75
C ARG A 37 12.16 -12.47 0.58
N GLY A 38 12.22 -13.25 -0.50
CA GLY A 38 11.40 -12.99 -1.69
C GLY A 38 11.57 -11.57 -2.22
N ASN A 39 10.47 -10.85 -2.34
CA ASN A 39 10.42 -9.44 -2.79
C ASN A 39 10.51 -8.41 -1.65
N LEU A 40 10.65 -8.84 -0.39
CA LEU A 40 10.76 -7.93 0.75
C LEU A 40 12.02 -7.07 0.64
N ASP A 41 11.91 -5.79 1.01
CA ASP A 41 13.04 -4.87 1.16
C ASP A 41 14.13 -5.51 2.03
N VAL A 42 15.40 -5.17 1.77
CA VAL A 42 16.56 -5.73 2.47
C VAL A 42 16.53 -5.59 3.98
N ARG A 43 15.74 -4.68 4.51
CA ARG A 43 15.51 -4.45 5.95
C ARG A 43 14.69 -5.55 6.61
N TYR A 44 13.96 -6.36 5.84
CA TYR A 44 12.96 -7.30 6.35
C TYR A 44 13.38 -8.74 6.08
N CYS A 45 12.85 -9.63 6.89
CA CYS A 45 12.96 -11.07 6.73
C CYS A 45 11.60 -11.72 6.93
N ASP A 46 11.39 -12.80 6.21
CA ASP A 46 10.27 -13.73 6.37
C ASP A 46 10.90 -15.10 6.69
N ALA A 47 10.84 -15.54 7.94
CA ALA A 47 11.44 -16.79 8.37
C ALA A 47 10.48 -17.98 8.25
N ASP A 48 9.18 -17.74 8.40
CA ASP A 48 8.14 -18.78 8.39
C ASP A 48 7.48 -18.99 7.01
N GLY A 49 7.79 -18.12 6.05
CA GLY A 49 7.34 -18.25 4.66
C GLY A 49 5.89 -17.84 4.44
N ASP A 50 5.36 -16.94 5.26
CA ASP A 50 4.01 -16.40 5.13
C ASP A 50 3.92 -15.17 4.19
N LEU A 51 5.06 -14.73 3.64
CA LEU A 51 5.26 -13.63 2.70
C LEU A 51 5.08 -12.22 3.30
N VAL A 52 5.11 -12.10 4.60
CA VAL A 52 5.18 -10.81 5.30
C VAL A 52 6.45 -10.72 6.16
N ALA A 53 6.82 -9.51 6.53
CA ALA A 53 8.01 -9.29 7.34
C ALA A 53 7.76 -9.74 8.79
N ASP A 54 8.67 -10.58 9.33
CA ASP A 54 8.70 -10.91 10.75
C ASP A 54 9.00 -9.68 11.62
N PRO A 55 8.60 -9.71 12.90
CA PRO A 55 9.10 -8.76 13.87
C PRO A 55 10.63 -8.78 13.97
N PRO A 56 11.30 -7.63 14.17
CA PRO A 56 12.74 -7.58 14.34
C PRO A 56 13.20 -8.45 15.51
N ALA A 57 14.27 -9.23 15.30
CA ALA A 57 14.88 -10.02 16.38
C ALA A 57 15.53 -9.12 17.46
N ASP A 58 16.03 -7.94 17.07
CA ASP A 58 16.53 -6.92 17.98
C ASP A 58 15.36 -6.13 18.58
N LYS A 59 15.11 -6.37 19.87
CA LYS A 59 14.03 -5.72 20.61
C LYS A 59 14.14 -4.19 20.65
N SER A 60 15.33 -3.63 20.47
CA SER A 60 15.50 -2.17 20.43
C SER A 60 14.88 -1.53 19.17
N GLN A 61 14.54 -2.32 18.15
CA GLN A 61 13.87 -1.89 16.94
C GLN A 61 12.34 -2.00 17.04
N LEU A 62 11.82 -2.60 18.12
CA LEU A 62 10.39 -2.67 18.34
C LEU A 62 9.82 -1.31 18.74
N LEU A 63 8.64 -1.00 18.22
CA LEU A 63 7.91 0.24 18.46
C LEU A 63 6.80 0.01 19.49
N ASP A 64 6.85 0.77 20.57
CA ASP A 64 5.74 0.90 21.54
C ASP A 64 5.39 2.40 21.72
N PRO A 65 4.82 3.05 20.69
CA PRO A 65 4.59 4.48 20.70
C PRO A 65 3.45 4.87 21.66
N ASP A 66 3.54 6.05 22.29
CA ASP A 66 2.45 6.62 23.09
C ASP A 66 1.21 6.95 22.24
N THR A 67 1.42 7.20 20.95
CA THR A 67 0.36 7.53 20.00
C THR A 67 0.46 6.64 18.77
N LEU A 68 -0.55 5.80 18.54
CA LEU A 68 -0.75 5.10 17.28
C LEU A 68 -1.25 6.07 16.22
N VAL A 69 -0.68 6.01 15.03
CA VAL A 69 -1.13 6.76 13.87
C VAL A 69 -1.88 5.80 12.96
N PHE A 70 -3.15 6.11 12.67
CA PHE A 70 -4.04 5.30 11.83
C PHE A 70 -4.37 6.05 10.55
N SER A 71 -4.50 5.32 9.44
CA SER A 71 -4.88 5.85 8.13
C SER A 71 -5.78 4.88 7.38
N TYR A 72 -6.71 5.41 6.60
CA TYR A 72 -7.43 4.65 5.58
C TYR A 72 -6.99 5.07 4.19
N THR A 73 -7.01 4.13 3.27
CA THR A 73 -6.54 4.32 1.88
C THR A 73 -7.33 5.39 1.13
N PRO A 74 -6.68 6.31 0.38
CA PRO A 74 -7.35 7.39 -0.34
C PRO A 74 -7.95 6.92 -1.68
N VAL A 75 -8.92 6.02 -1.63
CA VAL A 75 -9.67 5.57 -2.84
C VAL A 75 -10.59 6.66 -3.38
N GLU A 76 -10.98 7.58 -2.50
CA GLU A 76 -11.74 8.83 -2.70
C GLU A 76 -11.04 9.93 -1.91
N ASP A 77 -11.64 11.10 -1.76
CA ASP A 77 -11.09 12.18 -0.91
C ASP A 77 -10.90 11.67 0.54
N PRO A 78 -9.68 11.73 1.10
CA PRO A 78 -9.39 11.18 2.43
C PRO A 78 -10.13 11.88 3.56
N SER A 79 -10.58 13.13 3.39
CA SER A 79 -11.35 13.87 4.40
C SER A 79 -12.71 13.24 4.70
N VAL A 80 -13.24 12.44 3.77
CA VAL A 80 -14.53 11.73 3.94
C VAL A 80 -14.43 10.66 5.03
N TYR A 81 -13.24 10.10 5.26
CA TYR A 81 -13.09 8.90 6.07
C TYR A 81 -12.71 9.13 7.53
N GLU A 82 -12.20 10.29 7.92
CA GLU A 82 -11.81 10.55 9.31
C GLU A 82 -12.98 10.31 10.28
N ASN A 83 -14.13 10.91 9.99
CA ASN A 83 -15.34 10.72 10.81
C ASN A 83 -15.92 9.29 10.70
N VAL A 84 -15.71 8.60 9.57
CA VAL A 84 -16.18 7.21 9.38
C VAL A 84 -15.45 6.24 10.30
N PHE A 85 -14.19 6.51 10.62
CA PHE A 85 -13.37 5.68 11.49
C PHE A 85 -13.25 6.20 12.93
N GLU A 86 -13.96 7.26 13.31
CA GLU A 86 -13.86 7.87 14.64
C GLU A 86 -14.12 6.85 15.75
N GLU A 87 -15.25 6.15 15.73
CA GLU A 87 -15.61 5.17 16.75
C GLU A 87 -14.65 3.97 16.76
N PHE A 88 -14.13 3.58 15.60
CA PHE A 88 -13.09 2.54 15.54
C PHE A 88 -11.78 3.02 16.16
N MET A 89 -11.36 4.26 15.93
CA MET A 89 -10.15 4.82 16.53
C MET A 89 -10.28 4.92 18.06
N ASP A 90 -11.44 5.30 18.57
CA ASP A 90 -11.73 5.34 20.01
C ASP A 90 -11.64 3.93 20.61
N TYR A 91 -12.23 2.94 19.95
CA TYR A 91 -12.15 1.54 20.37
C TYR A 91 -10.72 1.00 20.32
N LEU A 92 -9.95 1.34 19.28
CA LEU A 92 -8.54 0.98 19.17
C LEU A 92 -7.72 1.61 20.32
N ALA A 93 -8.02 2.86 20.69
CA ALA A 93 -7.40 3.53 21.83
C ALA A 93 -7.72 2.82 23.15
N GLU A 94 -8.97 2.45 23.38
CA GLU A 94 -9.40 1.68 24.56
C GLU A 94 -8.67 0.34 24.66
N LYS A 95 -8.67 -0.46 23.58
CA LYS A 95 -8.05 -1.80 23.56
C LYS A 95 -6.55 -1.77 23.74
N THR A 96 -5.89 -0.79 23.13
CA THR A 96 -4.42 -0.70 23.18
C THR A 96 -3.90 0.04 24.39
N GLY A 97 -4.69 0.94 24.98
CA GLY A 97 -4.26 1.89 26.00
C GLY A 97 -3.38 3.01 25.43
N LYS A 98 -3.39 3.21 24.12
CA LYS A 98 -2.62 4.24 23.41
C LYS A 98 -3.53 5.36 22.94
N LYS A 99 -2.97 6.55 22.74
CA LYS A 99 -3.67 7.57 21.94
C LYS A 99 -3.73 7.12 20.49
N VAL A 100 -4.80 7.43 19.78
CA VAL A 100 -4.92 7.18 18.34
C VAL A 100 -5.12 8.50 17.62
N ARG A 101 -4.43 8.67 16.48
CA ARG A 101 -4.48 9.88 15.67
C ARG A 101 -4.69 9.50 14.19
N TRP A 102 -5.61 10.19 13.55
CA TRP A 102 -5.82 10.08 12.11
C TRP A 102 -4.64 10.65 11.31
N TYR A 103 -4.33 10.00 10.19
CA TYR A 103 -3.42 10.49 9.15
C TYR A 103 -4.11 10.38 7.79
N GLY A 104 -4.52 11.52 7.24
CA GLY A 104 -5.08 11.61 5.89
C GLY A 104 -3.97 11.55 4.84
N ALA A 105 -3.85 10.43 4.14
CA ALA A 105 -2.89 10.29 3.05
C ALA A 105 -3.48 10.83 1.74
N GLU A 106 -2.72 11.63 1.00
CA GLU A 106 -3.17 12.22 -0.27
C GLU A 106 -3.10 11.24 -1.46
N SER A 107 -2.28 10.19 -1.34
CA SER A 107 -2.12 9.17 -2.37
C SER A 107 -1.70 7.83 -1.76
N TYR A 108 -1.87 6.74 -2.52
CA TYR A 108 -1.38 5.41 -2.13
C TYR A 108 0.13 5.41 -1.85
N ALA A 109 0.91 6.10 -2.69
CA ALA A 109 2.35 6.21 -2.51
C ALA A 109 2.70 6.95 -1.21
N ALA A 110 2.01 8.05 -0.89
CA ALA A 110 2.21 8.79 0.34
C ALA A 110 1.87 7.96 1.59
N GLN A 111 0.82 7.12 1.52
CA GLN A 111 0.43 6.23 2.61
C GLN A 111 1.51 5.16 2.88
N VAL A 112 1.97 4.46 1.85
CA VAL A 112 3.03 3.44 1.98
C VAL A 112 4.34 4.07 2.47
N GLU A 113 4.69 5.26 1.97
CA GLU A 113 5.89 5.97 2.39
C GLU A 113 5.80 6.47 3.84
N ALA A 114 4.64 6.93 4.29
CA ALA A 114 4.43 7.30 5.69
C ALA A 114 4.65 6.10 6.62
N MET A 115 4.20 4.91 6.22
CA MET A 115 4.43 3.67 6.96
C MET A 115 5.91 3.27 6.93
N ARG A 116 6.54 3.26 5.76
CA ARG A 116 7.95 2.93 5.58
C ARG A 116 8.91 3.81 6.39
N SER A 117 8.54 5.07 6.57
CA SER A 117 9.30 6.07 7.36
C SER A 117 8.93 6.12 8.84
N GLY A 118 8.09 5.20 9.34
CA GLY A 118 7.70 5.12 10.75
C GLY A 118 6.72 6.21 11.21
N ARG A 119 6.09 6.93 10.29
CA ARG A 119 5.08 7.97 10.60
C ARG A 119 3.66 7.44 10.66
N LEU A 120 3.43 6.22 10.20
CA LEU A 120 2.15 5.54 10.17
C LEU A 120 2.33 4.13 10.73
N HIS A 121 1.50 3.73 11.69
CA HIS A 121 1.65 2.48 12.42
C HIS A 121 0.59 1.44 12.06
N VAL A 122 -0.66 1.87 11.89
CA VAL A 122 -1.82 1.03 11.61
C VAL A 122 -2.55 1.59 10.41
N ALA A 123 -2.93 0.76 9.45
CA ALA A 123 -3.59 1.27 8.24
C ALA A 123 -4.57 0.29 7.62
N GLY A 124 -5.58 0.88 6.94
CA GLY A 124 -6.28 0.22 5.85
C GLY A 124 -5.59 0.58 4.52
N ILE A 125 -5.01 -0.39 3.82
CA ILE A 125 -4.30 -0.18 2.56
C ILE A 125 -5.06 -0.85 1.40
N SER A 126 -5.26 -0.12 0.30
CA SER A 126 -5.97 -0.60 -0.90
C SER A 126 -5.30 -1.84 -1.50
N THR A 127 -6.08 -2.64 -2.22
CA THR A 127 -5.72 -3.97 -2.74
C THR A 127 -4.35 -4.04 -3.42
N GLY A 128 -4.10 -3.21 -4.42
CA GLY A 128 -2.82 -3.21 -5.13
C GLY A 128 -1.67 -2.65 -4.28
N PRO A 129 -1.83 -1.46 -3.66
CA PRO A 129 -0.85 -0.90 -2.73
C PRO A 129 -0.49 -1.77 -1.54
N THR A 130 -1.37 -2.68 -1.08
CA THR A 130 -1.05 -3.65 -0.02
C THR A 130 0.24 -4.43 -0.33
N VAL A 131 0.43 -4.89 -1.57
CA VAL A 131 1.64 -5.63 -1.93
C VAL A 131 2.90 -4.76 -1.82
N PHE A 132 2.81 -3.48 -2.21
CA PHE A 132 3.89 -2.52 -1.99
C PHE A 132 4.14 -2.25 -0.49
N GLY A 133 3.07 -2.11 0.29
CA GLY A 133 3.16 -1.95 1.75
C GLY A 133 3.89 -3.11 2.42
N VAL A 134 3.54 -4.34 2.06
CA VAL A 134 4.21 -5.55 2.55
C VAL A 134 5.69 -5.54 2.18
N ASN A 135 6.01 -5.34 0.91
CA ASN A 135 7.38 -5.46 0.43
C ASN A 135 8.27 -4.27 0.83
N LEU A 136 7.76 -3.04 0.85
CA LEU A 136 8.56 -1.84 1.07
C LEU A 136 8.50 -1.28 2.49
N ALA A 137 7.41 -1.52 3.22
CA ALA A 137 7.14 -0.87 4.50
C ALA A 137 6.98 -1.84 5.68
N GLY A 138 7.16 -3.16 5.46
CA GLY A 138 6.94 -4.15 6.50
C GLY A 138 5.49 -4.19 6.98
N TYR A 139 4.54 -3.86 6.12
CA TYR A 139 3.12 -3.94 6.44
C TYR A 139 2.66 -5.38 6.63
N VAL A 140 2.00 -5.67 7.75
CA VAL A 140 1.44 -6.98 8.09
C VAL A 140 -0.09 -6.89 8.00
N PRO A 141 -0.71 -7.29 6.88
CA PRO A 141 -2.16 -7.30 6.75
C PRO A 141 -2.77 -8.45 7.55
N ILE A 142 -3.77 -8.14 8.39
CA ILE A 142 -4.37 -9.10 9.34
C ILE A 142 -5.89 -9.23 9.19
N ALA A 143 -6.54 -8.27 8.56
CA ALA A 143 -7.98 -8.25 8.41
C ALA A 143 -8.42 -7.60 7.09
N ILE A 144 -9.66 -7.86 6.71
CA ILE A 144 -10.37 -7.26 5.58
C ILE A 144 -11.81 -6.96 5.99
N MET A 145 -12.46 -6.00 5.33
CA MET A 145 -13.90 -5.82 5.47
C MET A 145 -14.66 -6.96 4.81
N GLY A 146 -15.55 -7.59 5.53
CA GLY A 146 -16.35 -8.73 5.05
C GLY A 146 -17.64 -8.87 5.82
N LYS A 147 -18.36 -9.97 5.58
CA LYS A 147 -19.61 -10.31 6.22
C LYS A 147 -19.44 -11.51 7.16
N GLU A 148 -20.43 -11.70 8.03
CA GLU A 148 -20.47 -12.80 8.99
C GLU A 148 -20.33 -14.18 8.33
N ASP A 149 -20.85 -14.36 7.12
CA ASP A 149 -20.74 -15.59 6.34
C ASP A 149 -19.36 -15.80 5.67
N GLY A 150 -18.40 -14.89 5.93
CA GLY A 150 -17.05 -14.91 5.38
C GLY A 150 -16.95 -14.33 3.96
N THR A 151 -18.02 -13.84 3.38
CA THR A 151 -17.98 -13.20 2.06
C THR A 151 -17.29 -11.85 2.14
N PHE A 152 -16.46 -11.54 1.13
CA PHE A 152 -15.77 -10.27 0.98
C PHE A 152 -15.40 -10.02 -0.49
N GLY A 153 -14.99 -8.81 -0.79
CA GLY A 153 -14.41 -8.50 -2.08
C GLY A 153 -15.20 -7.48 -2.89
N TYR A 154 -14.60 -7.10 -4.00
CA TYR A 154 -15.16 -6.18 -4.98
C TYR A 154 -14.74 -6.59 -6.39
N LYS A 155 -15.38 -6.04 -7.42
CA LYS A 155 -15.01 -6.26 -8.81
C LYS A 155 -14.31 -5.04 -9.40
N LEU A 156 -13.42 -5.27 -10.34
CA LEU A 156 -13.12 -4.27 -11.36
C LEU A 156 -14.35 -4.17 -12.26
N GLN A 157 -14.86 -2.97 -12.46
CA GLN A 157 -15.88 -2.64 -13.47
C GLN A 157 -15.28 -1.69 -14.50
N LEU A 158 -15.39 -2.02 -15.77
CA LEU A 158 -15.10 -1.09 -16.87
C LEU A 158 -16.37 -0.31 -17.16
N ILE A 159 -16.35 0.98 -16.86
CA ILE A 159 -17.49 1.87 -17.07
C ILE A 159 -17.28 2.81 -18.26
N THR A 160 -18.39 3.20 -18.88
CA THR A 160 -18.46 4.25 -19.86
C THR A 160 -19.74 5.06 -19.65
N TYR A 161 -19.89 6.25 -20.28
CA TYR A 161 -21.15 6.96 -20.24
C TYR A 161 -22.22 6.25 -21.08
N LYS A 162 -23.49 6.42 -20.71
CA LYS A 162 -24.64 5.65 -21.24
C LYS A 162 -24.70 5.58 -22.76
N ASP A 163 -24.53 6.72 -23.42
CA ASP A 163 -24.69 6.87 -24.87
C ASP A 163 -23.39 6.60 -25.66
N SER A 164 -22.33 6.13 -24.99
CA SER A 164 -21.06 5.79 -25.62
C SER A 164 -21.24 4.68 -26.65
N ASP A 165 -20.49 4.75 -27.74
CA ASP A 165 -20.35 3.69 -28.73
C ASP A 165 -19.48 2.51 -28.25
N ILE A 166 -18.74 2.66 -27.14
CA ILE A 166 -17.95 1.61 -26.53
C ILE A 166 -18.88 0.60 -25.85
N LYS A 167 -18.89 -0.65 -26.32
CA LYS A 167 -19.73 -1.75 -25.83
C LYS A 167 -18.93 -2.92 -25.26
N THR A 168 -17.70 -3.05 -25.71
CA THR A 168 -16.79 -4.15 -25.37
C THR A 168 -15.39 -3.63 -25.07
N ILE A 169 -14.52 -4.47 -24.52
CA ILE A 169 -13.10 -4.13 -24.31
C ILE A 169 -12.41 -3.80 -25.65
N GLN A 170 -12.80 -4.44 -26.76
CA GLN A 170 -12.22 -4.23 -28.09
C GLN A 170 -12.45 -2.82 -28.62
N ASP A 171 -13.53 -2.16 -28.18
CA ASP A 171 -13.88 -0.79 -28.60
C ASP A 171 -13.01 0.27 -27.89
N LEU A 172 -12.14 -0.13 -26.96
CA LEU A 172 -11.19 0.76 -26.29
C LEU A 172 -10.09 1.27 -27.22
N LYS A 173 -9.88 0.64 -28.40
CA LYS A 173 -8.82 1.04 -29.34
C LYS A 173 -8.94 2.50 -29.74
N GLY A 174 -7.82 3.23 -29.59
CA GLY A 174 -7.74 4.66 -29.94
C GLY A 174 -8.41 5.61 -28.94
N ARG A 175 -8.98 5.10 -27.84
CA ARG A 175 -9.70 5.89 -26.83
C ARG A 175 -8.79 6.45 -25.75
N ASN A 176 -9.30 7.42 -24.98
CA ASN A 176 -8.66 7.98 -23.79
C ASN A 176 -9.30 7.38 -22.53
N ILE A 177 -8.60 6.47 -21.87
CA ILE A 177 -9.10 5.68 -20.74
C ILE A 177 -8.50 6.19 -19.43
N ALA A 178 -9.37 6.52 -18.48
CA ALA A 178 -8.93 6.96 -17.15
C ALA A 178 -8.51 5.77 -16.29
N HIS A 179 -7.22 5.53 -16.16
CA HIS A 179 -6.68 4.69 -15.09
C HIS A 179 -6.55 5.50 -13.80
N VAL A 180 -6.46 4.81 -12.63
CA VAL A 180 -6.43 5.50 -11.33
C VAL A 180 -5.01 5.93 -10.97
N THR A 181 -4.16 4.99 -10.58
CA THR A 181 -2.73 5.19 -10.30
C THR A 181 -1.96 3.95 -10.70
N PRO A 182 -0.63 4.02 -10.88
CA PRO A 182 0.18 2.86 -11.26
C PRO A 182 0.02 1.64 -10.34
N SER A 183 -0.12 1.83 -9.02
CA SER A 183 -0.27 0.76 -8.03
C SER A 183 -1.71 0.30 -7.78
N SER A 184 -2.73 1.02 -8.31
CA SER A 184 -4.14 0.63 -8.15
C SER A 184 -4.41 -0.74 -8.77
N ASN A 185 -5.09 -1.66 -8.03
CA ASN A 185 -5.46 -2.96 -8.59
C ASN A 185 -6.50 -2.81 -9.71
N SER A 186 -7.75 -2.51 -9.37
CA SER A 186 -8.83 -2.40 -10.38
C SER A 186 -8.68 -1.21 -11.31
N GLY A 187 -8.00 -0.15 -10.90
CA GLY A 187 -7.79 1.04 -11.72
C GLY A 187 -6.57 0.99 -12.62
N ASN A 188 -5.69 -0.02 -12.54
CA ASN A 188 -4.51 -0.10 -13.40
C ASN A 188 -3.94 -1.52 -13.56
N GLN A 189 -3.54 -2.20 -12.48
CA GLN A 189 -2.79 -3.46 -12.57
C GLN A 189 -3.64 -4.57 -13.20
N ALA A 190 -4.87 -4.75 -12.72
CA ALA A 190 -5.78 -5.76 -13.27
C ALA A 190 -6.20 -5.45 -14.72
N PRO A 191 -6.55 -4.22 -15.11
CA PRO A 191 -6.75 -3.89 -16.53
C PRO A 191 -5.57 -4.25 -17.42
N ARG A 192 -4.33 -3.92 -16.99
CA ARG A 192 -3.11 -4.25 -17.75
C ARG A 192 -2.97 -5.74 -18.01
N ALA A 193 -3.24 -6.58 -17.02
CA ALA A 193 -3.17 -8.03 -17.18
C ALA A 193 -4.38 -8.58 -17.93
N LEU A 194 -5.61 -8.25 -17.49
CA LEU A 194 -6.83 -8.90 -17.96
C LEU A 194 -7.28 -8.41 -19.36
N PHE A 195 -7.06 -7.13 -19.71
CA PHE A 195 -7.37 -6.64 -21.04
C PHE A 195 -6.33 -7.12 -22.05
N THR A 196 -5.04 -7.17 -21.65
CA THR A 196 -3.98 -7.75 -22.48
C THR A 196 -4.26 -9.21 -22.82
N ALA A 197 -4.78 -10.00 -21.85
CA ALA A 197 -5.21 -11.38 -22.10
C ALA A 197 -6.38 -11.50 -23.09
N GLN A 198 -7.12 -10.39 -23.33
CA GLN A 198 -8.20 -10.29 -24.32
C GLN A 198 -7.77 -9.56 -25.59
N GLY A 199 -6.47 -9.33 -25.79
CA GLY A 199 -5.90 -8.74 -26.99
C GLY A 199 -5.96 -7.21 -27.05
N ILE A 200 -6.16 -6.53 -25.91
CA ILE A 200 -6.16 -5.07 -25.82
C ILE A 200 -5.11 -4.62 -24.80
N LYS A 201 -4.08 -3.94 -25.26
CA LYS A 201 -2.95 -3.53 -24.46
C LYS A 201 -3.02 -2.06 -24.09
N PRO A 202 -3.07 -1.72 -22.80
CA PRO A 202 -2.92 -0.33 -22.33
C PRO A 202 -1.62 0.30 -22.85
N ASP A 203 -1.68 1.59 -23.19
CA ASP A 203 -0.60 2.41 -23.78
C ASP A 203 -0.23 2.06 -25.25
N GLU A 204 -0.58 0.86 -25.76
CA GLU A 204 -0.40 0.48 -27.16
C GLU A 204 -1.69 0.66 -27.95
N ASP A 205 -2.80 0.05 -27.49
CA ASP A 205 -4.09 0.08 -28.19
C ASP A 205 -4.96 1.28 -27.79
N TYR A 206 -4.78 1.82 -26.58
CA TYR A 206 -5.47 3.01 -26.09
C TYR A 206 -4.58 3.89 -25.22
N LYS A 207 -4.93 5.19 -25.13
CA LYS A 207 -4.22 6.13 -24.27
C LYS A 207 -4.62 5.94 -22.82
N VAL A 208 -3.65 5.70 -21.91
CA VAL A 208 -3.84 5.71 -20.46
C VAL A 208 -3.65 7.13 -19.93
N THR A 209 -4.65 7.64 -19.21
CA THR A 209 -4.55 8.89 -18.44
C THR A 209 -4.80 8.58 -16.98
N TYR A 210 -3.87 8.94 -16.09
CA TYR A 210 -4.03 8.70 -14.65
C TYR A 210 -4.87 9.81 -14.02
N SER A 211 -6.04 9.44 -13.46
CA SER A 211 -6.98 10.34 -12.77
C SER A 211 -6.62 10.60 -11.30
N GLY A 212 -5.77 9.74 -10.73
CA GLY A 212 -5.32 9.80 -9.34
C GLY A 212 -6.19 9.02 -8.35
N LYS A 213 -7.50 9.04 -8.48
CA LYS A 213 -8.46 8.38 -7.58
C LYS A 213 -9.64 7.79 -8.35
N HIS A 214 -10.38 6.85 -7.73
CA HIS A 214 -11.53 6.20 -8.37
C HIS A 214 -12.69 7.16 -8.61
N ASP A 215 -12.98 8.04 -7.65
CA ASP A 215 -14.01 9.08 -7.78
C ASP A 215 -13.75 10.01 -8.96
N ASN A 216 -12.50 10.45 -9.15
CA ASN A 216 -12.10 11.26 -10.31
C ASN A 216 -12.33 10.52 -11.65
N SER A 217 -11.99 9.20 -11.69
CA SER A 217 -12.26 8.39 -12.89
C SER A 217 -13.74 8.30 -13.19
N ILE A 218 -14.56 8.03 -12.16
CA ILE A 218 -16.02 7.88 -12.29
C ILE A 218 -16.67 9.19 -12.72
N MET A 219 -16.32 10.30 -12.05
CA MET A 219 -16.81 11.64 -12.41
C MET A 219 -16.38 12.04 -13.81
N GLY A 220 -15.11 11.78 -14.18
CA GLY A 220 -14.61 12.10 -15.50
C GLY A 220 -15.30 11.34 -16.62
N VAL A 221 -15.73 10.09 -16.39
CA VAL A 221 -16.57 9.35 -17.36
C VAL A 221 -17.98 9.92 -17.40
N ALA A 222 -18.59 10.21 -16.24
CA ALA A 222 -19.93 10.80 -16.18
C ALA A 222 -20.00 12.17 -16.91
N ASN A 223 -18.94 12.97 -16.79
CA ASN A 223 -18.81 14.27 -17.46
C ASN A 223 -18.29 14.18 -18.90
N LYS A 224 -17.96 12.97 -19.40
CA LYS A 224 -17.40 12.71 -20.75
C LYS A 224 -15.99 13.30 -20.96
N ASP A 225 -15.22 13.52 -19.91
CA ASP A 225 -13.81 13.92 -19.97
C ASP A 225 -12.92 12.74 -20.39
N TYR A 226 -13.39 11.51 -20.09
CA TYR A 226 -12.79 10.24 -20.47
C TYR A 226 -13.81 9.35 -21.18
N ASP A 227 -13.35 8.56 -22.13
CA ASP A 227 -14.21 7.66 -22.89
C ASP A 227 -14.72 6.47 -22.07
N ALA A 228 -13.86 5.95 -21.20
CA ALA A 228 -14.16 4.87 -20.26
C ALA A 228 -13.16 4.86 -19.09
N ALA A 229 -13.46 4.09 -18.04
CA ALA A 229 -12.57 3.90 -16.91
C ALA A 229 -12.75 2.52 -16.25
N PRO A 230 -11.67 1.80 -15.95
CA PRO A 230 -11.68 0.67 -15.02
C PRO A 230 -11.68 1.18 -13.58
N VAL A 231 -12.73 0.86 -12.82
CA VAL A 231 -12.95 1.36 -11.47
C VAL A 231 -13.25 0.23 -10.49
N ALA A 232 -13.21 0.54 -9.19
CA ALA A 232 -13.67 -0.38 -8.15
C ALA A 232 -15.20 -0.30 -8.03
N SER A 233 -15.90 -1.44 -8.14
CA SER A 233 -17.35 -1.53 -8.00
C SER A 233 -17.82 -0.94 -6.67
N SER A 234 -17.06 -1.17 -5.60
CA SER A 234 -17.35 -0.68 -4.26
C SER A 234 -17.35 0.86 -4.16
N VAL A 235 -16.48 1.54 -4.92
CA VAL A 235 -16.47 3.02 -4.97
C VAL A 235 -17.64 3.53 -5.80
N LEU A 236 -17.87 2.94 -6.98
CA LEU A 236 -19.03 3.31 -7.82
C LEU A 236 -20.35 3.17 -7.06
N GLU A 237 -20.56 2.05 -6.37
CA GLU A 237 -21.75 1.80 -5.55
C GLU A 237 -21.94 2.87 -4.47
N ARG A 238 -20.87 3.26 -3.74
CA ARG A 238 -20.97 4.32 -2.72
C ARG A 238 -21.27 5.68 -3.33
N MET A 239 -20.64 6.04 -4.45
CA MET A 239 -20.92 7.32 -5.13
C MET A 239 -22.38 7.41 -5.61
N VAL A 240 -22.92 6.29 -6.14
CA VAL A 240 -24.34 6.19 -6.50
C VAL A 240 -25.25 6.32 -5.27
N GLN A 241 -24.93 5.63 -4.17
CA GLN A 241 -25.70 5.71 -2.93
C GLN A 241 -25.74 7.11 -2.33
N LYS A 242 -24.64 7.85 -2.46
CA LYS A 242 -24.54 9.25 -2.00
C LYS A 242 -25.15 10.24 -3.00
N GLY A 243 -25.64 9.78 -4.16
CA GLY A 243 -26.17 10.65 -5.21
C GLY A 243 -25.13 11.52 -5.89
N VAL A 244 -23.84 11.17 -5.79
CA VAL A 244 -22.74 11.89 -6.44
C VAL A 244 -22.76 11.63 -7.95
N VAL A 245 -23.11 10.40 -8.36
CA VAL A 245 -23.34 10.02 -9.76
C VAL A 245 -24.64 9.23 -9.88
N ASN A 246 -25.27 9.30 -11.07
CA ASN A 246 -26.44 8.50 -11.39
C ASN A 246 -26.04 7.32 -12.28
N MET A 247 -26.42 6.10 -11.92
CA MET A 247 -26.19 4.91 -12.77
C MET A 247 -26.88 5.01 -14.11
N ASP A 248 -27.96 5.81 -14.24
CA ASP A 248 -28.62 6.04 -15.52
C ASP A 248 -27.74 6.80 -16.54
N ASP A 249 -26.70 7.50 -16.08
CA ASP A 249 -25.74 8.23 -16.90
C ASP A 249 -24.53 7.38 -17.28
N LEU A 250 -24.39 6.20 -16.66
CA LEU A 250 -23.24 5.29 -16.81
C LEU A 250 -23.68 3.93 -17.35
N ARG A 251 -22.74 3.18 -17.85
CA ARG A 251 -22.91 1.78 -18.22
C ARG A 251 -21.67 0.98 -17.86
N VAL A 252 -21.86 -0.14 -17.16
CA VAL A 252 -20.83 -1.16 -16.96
C VAL A 252 -20.81 -2.05 -18.20
N ILE A 253 -19.66 -2.14 -18.87
CA ILE A 253 -19.49 -2.92 -20.10
C ILE A 253 -18.70 -4.21 -19.89
N TRP A 254 -17.99 -4.30 -18.76
CA TRP A 254 -17.22 -5.50 -18.39
C TRP A 254 -16.97 -5.54 -16.89
N GLU A 255 -16.89 -6.74 -16.31
CA GLU A 255 -16.56 -6.99 -14.91
C GLU A 255 -15.54 -8.11 -14.74
N SER A 256 -14.69 -7.99 -13.73
CA SER A 256 -13.79 -9.05 -13.31
C SER A 256 -14.47 -10.05 -12.36
N ARG A 257 -13.74 -11.14 -12.02
CA ARG A 257 -14.00 -11.88 -10.78
C ARG A 257 -13.78 -10.98 -9.56
N LEU A 258 -14.17 -11.48 -8.37
CA LEU A 258 -13.94 -10.78 -7.11
C LEU A 258 -12.44 -10.68 -6.80
N PHE A 259 -12.03 -9.53 -6.30
CA PHE A 259 -10.74 -9.25 -5.71
C PHE A 259 -10.89 -8.98 -4.20
N PRO A 260 -9.88 -9.24 -3.38
CA PRO A 260 -9.89 -8.78 -2.00
C PRO A 260 -9.97 -7.25 -1.97
N THR A 261 -10.71 -6.68 -1.04
CA THR A 261 -10.84 -5.24 -0.86
C THR A 261 -9.64 -4.67 -0.07
N THR A 262 -9.79 -3.53 0.59
CA THR A 262 -8.78 -2.93 1.46
C THR A 262 -8.36 -3.90 2.56
N SER A 263 -7.06 -4.18 2.71
CA SER A 263 -6.53 -4.89 3.88
C SER A 263 -6.32 -3.93 5.04
N TYR A 264 -6.45 -4.42 6.25
CA TYR A 264 -6.14 -3.72 7.49
C TYR A 264 -5.01 -4.43 8.22
N GLY A 265 -4.10 -3.65 8.80
CA GLY A 265 -2.91 -4.20 9.43
C GLY A 265 -2.03 -3.14 10.05
N TYR A 266 -0.82 -3.54 10.41
CA TYR A 266 0.14 -2.73 11.13
C TYR A 266 1.57 -2.94 10.61
N VAL A 267 2.53 -2.15 11.08
CA VAL A 267 3.95 -2.32 10.76
C VAL A 267 4.55 -3.50 11.51
N ASN A 268 5.42 -4.29 10.87
CA ASN A 268 6.00 -5.51 11.41
C ASN A 268 6.79 -5.32 12.72
N ASN A 269 7.33 -4.14 12.93
CA ASN A 269 8.12 -3.81 14.12
C ASN A 269 7.31 -3.22 15.27
N LEU A 270 5.98 -3.28 15.24
CA LEU A 270 5.16 -2.95 16.40
C LEU A 270 5.45 -3.95 17.52
N ASP A 271 5.53 -3.49 18.79
CA ASP A 271 5.68 -4.41 19.93
C ASP A 271 4.67 -5.56 19.82
N PRO A 272 5.06 -6.82 19.97
CA PRO A 272 4.17 -7.97 19.74
C PRO A 272 2.90 -7.97 20.60
N ALA A 273 2.98 -7.47 21.86
CA ALA A 273 1.80 -7.38 22.71
C ALA A 273 0.85 -6.26 22.23
N LEU A 274 1.41 -5.16 21.75
CA LEU A 274 0.65 -4.07 21.15
C LEU A 274 0.03 -4.52 19.81
N ALA A 275 0.78 -5.22 18.96
CA ALA A 275 0.30 -5.78 17.69
C ALA A 275 -0.88 -6.74 17.90
N ALA A 276 -0.80 -7.61 18.93
CA ALA A 276 -1.91 -8.51 19.29
C ALA A 276 -3.17 -7.75 19.69
N LYS A 277 -3.06 -6.65 20.45
CA LYS A 277 -4.18 -5.79 20.83
C LYS A 277 -4.77 -5.06 19.63
N VAL A 278 -3.94 -4.59 18.68
CA VAL A 278 -4.40 -3.99 17.43
C VAL A 278 -5.20 -5.01 16.61
N LYS A 279 -4.69 -6.24 16.49
CA LYS A 279 -5.39 -7.33 15.80
C LYS A 279 -6.73 -7.65 16.48
N GLU A 280 -6.75 -7.76 17.81
CA GLU A 280 -7.97 -7.98 18.57
C GLU A 280 -8.98 -6.86 18.33
N ALA A 281 -8.54 -5.59 18.36
CA ALA A 281 -9.42 -4.44 18.13
C ALA A 281 -10.13 -4.53 16.76
N PHE A 282 -9.43 -4.88 15.67
CA PHE A 282 -10.08 -5.09 14.39
C PHE A 282 -11.10 -6.22 14.43
N LEU A 283 -10.75 -7.37 14.97
CA LEU A 283 -11.59 -8.57 14.89
C LEU A 283 -12.77 -8.59 15.87
N THR A 284 -12.79 -7.70 16.87
CA THR A 284 -13.84 -7.63 17.89
C THR A 284 -14.66 -6.34 17.84
N PHE A 285 -14.34 -5.40 16.94
CA PHE A 285 -15.09 -4.15 16.80
C PHE A 285 -16.49 -4.42 16.23
N ASP A 286 -17.52 -4.03 16.96
CA ASP A 286 -18.91 -4.05 16.49
C ASP A 286 -19.22 -2.81 15.64
N TRP A 287 -19.60 -3.01 14.39
CA TRP A 287 -19.89 -1.92 13.46
C TRP A 287 -21.27 -1.29 13.68
N LYS A 288 -22.15 -1.94 14.45
CA LYS A 288 -23.54 -1.52 14.61
C LYS A 288 -23.63 -0.11 15.18
N GLY A 289 -24.33 0.78 14.48
CA GLY A 289 -24.53 2.18 14.87
C GLY A 289 -23.36 3.11 14.58
N THR A 290 -22.28 2.63 13.98
CA THR A 290 -21.04 3.40 13.75
C THR A 290 -20.96 4.01 12.35
N GLY A 291 -19.97 4.87 12.13
CA GLY A 291 -19.62 5.41 10.81
C GLY A 291 -19.26 4.31 9.81
N LEU A 292 -18.64 3.20 10.27
CA LEU A 292 -18.31 2.06 9.40
C LEU A 292 -19.58 1.37 8.86
N GLU A 293 -20.57 1.10 9.71
CA GLU A 293 -21.83 0.52 9.24
C GLU A 293 -22.54 1.47 8.26
N LYS A 294 -22.57 2.76 8.56
CA LYS A 294 -23.22 3.76 7.71
C LYS A 294 -22.57 3.86 6.33
N GLU A 295 -21.25 3.81 6.26
CA GLU A 295 -20.48 3.97 5.01
C GLU A 295 -20.39 2.66 4.23
N PHE A 296 -20.10 1.53 4.90
CA PHE A 296 -19.75 0.27 4.27
C PHE A 296 -20.77 -0.86 4.48
N GLY A 297 -21.82 -0.65 5.27
CA GLY A 297 -22.75 -1.70 5.74
C GLY A 297 -23.50 -2.46 4.65
N LYS A 298 -23.58 -1.93 3.41
CA LYS A 298 -24.10 -2.69 2.27
C LYS A 298 -23.11 -3.75 1.77
N GLN A 299 -21.82 -3.49 1.93
CA GLN A 299 -20.71 -4.33 1.39
C GLN A 299 -20.12 -5.25 2.45
N ALA A 300 -20.10 -4.81 3.71
CA ALA A 300 -19.50 -5.52 4.83
C ALA A 300 -20.18 -5.14 6.15
N ASP A 301 -20.08 -5.98 7.17
CA ASP A 301 -20.63 -5.72 8.51
C ASP A 301 -19.60 -5.88 9.63
N ARG A 302 -18.39 -6.32 9.29
CA ARG A 302 -17.28 -6.55 10.23
C ARG A 302 -15.93 -6.60 9.54
N PHE A 303 -14.87 -6.64 10.35
CA PHE A 303 -13.55 -7.09 9.91
C PHE A 303 -13.44 -8.60 10.09
N ILE A 304 -12.96 -9.29 9.05
CA ILE A 304 -12.69 -10.72 9.09
C ILE A 304 -11.19 -10.99 8.94
N PRO A 305 -10.64 -12.04 9.59
CA PRO A 305 -9.21 -12.35 9.52
C PRO A 305 -8.79 -12.82 8.14
N ILE A 306 -7.57 -12.44 7.75
CA ILE A 306 -6.94 -12.87 6.50
C ILE A 306 -5.47 -13.25 6.70
N THR A 307 -4.91 -13.93 5.69
CA THR A 307 -3.47 -14.08 5.48
C THR A 307 -3.08 -13.41 4.16
N PHE A 308 -1.93 -12.76 4.11
CA PHE A 308 -1.43 -12.16 2.86
C PHE A 308 -1.15 -13.23 1.81
N LYS A 309 -0.54 -14.34 2.24
CA LYS A 309 -0.14 -15.44 1.37
C LYS A 309 -1.31 -16.00 0.54
N GLU A 310 -2.45 -16.21 1.16
CA GLU A 310 -3.61 -16.82 0.51
C GLU A 310 -4.50 -15.77 -0.18
N HIS A 311 -4.92 -14.75 0.57
CA HIS A 311 -5.95 -13.82 0.10
C HIS A 311 -5.45 -12.83 -0.96
N TRP A 312 -4.12 -12.58 -1.02
CA TRP A 312 -3.48 -11.72 -2.02
C TRP A 312 -2.78 -12.48 -3.15
N ALA A 313 -2.93 -13.81 -3.24
CA ALA A 313 -2.27 -14.63 -4.26
C ALA A 313 -2.55 -14.13 -5.69
N ASP A 314 -3.81 -13.87 -6.01
CA ASP A 314 -4.22 -13.37 -7.32
C ASP A 314 -3.65 -11.98 -7.63
N ILE A 315 -3.57 -11.12 -6.62
CA ILE A 315 -3.05 -9.75 -6.78
C ILE A 315 -1.54 -9.80 -7.05
N ARG A 316 -0.81 -10.65 -6.34
CA ARG A 316 0.62 -10.87 -6.60
C ARG A 316 0.85 -11.40 -8.01
N THR A 317 0.05 -12.39 -8.44
CA THR A 317 0.13 -12.95 -9.81
C THR A 317 -0.12 -11.89 -10.87
N ILE A 318 -1.10 -11.00 -10.69
CA ILE A 318 -1.38 -9.88 -11.60
C ILE A 318 -0.19 -8.92 -11.67
N GLN A 319 0.40 -8.57 -10.52
CA GLN A 319 1.54 -7.66 -10.48
C GLN A 319 2.80 -8.28 -11.05
N GLU A 320 3.03 -9.57 -10.80
CA GLU A 320 4.13 -10.35 -11.39
C GLU A 320 3.99 -10.43 -12.92
N TYR A 321 2.80 -10.73 -13.44
CA TYR A 321 2.51 -10.72 -14.88
C TYR A 321 2.83 -9.37 -15.51
N ASN A 322 2.55 -8.28 -14.82
CA ASN A 322 2.85 -6.92 -15.28
C ASN A 322 4.33 -6.53 -15.09
N GLY A 323 5.17 -7.40 -14.54
CA GLY A 323 6.58 -7.11 -14.27
C GLY A 323 6.78 -6.02 -13.20
N VAL A 324 5.90 -5.94 -12.20
CA VAL A 324 6.00 -4.93 -11.15
C VAL A 324 7.24 -5.16 -10.31
N VAL A 325 8.07 -4.12 -10.21
CA VAL A 325 9.20 -4.07 -9.28
C VAL A 325 8.75 -3.30 -8.03
N TYR A 326 8.96 -3.88 -6.86
CA TYR A 326 8.59 -3.22 -5.61
C TYR A 326 9.68 -2.23 -5.20
N SER A 327 9.56 -1.01 -5.70
CA SER A 327 10.42 0.13 -5.38
C SER A 327 9.58 1.40 -5.16
N GLN A 328 10.18 2.43 -4.56
CA GLN A 328 9.51 3.72 -4.37
C GLN A 328 9.17 4.37 -5.71
N GLU A 329 10.08 4.28 -6.67
CA GLU A 329 9.92 4.83 -8.01
C GLU A 329 8.72 4.18 -8.71
N ALA A 330 8.61 2.83 -8.65
CA ALA A 330 7.48 2.10 -9.23
C ALA A 330 6.16 2.45 -8.54
N LEU A 331 6.16 2.58 -7.22
CA LEU A 331 4.98 2.99 -6.44
C LEU A 331 4.50 4.39 -6.85
N GLN A 332 5.42 5.30 -7.16
CA GLN A 332 5.14 6.67 -7.64
C GLN A 332 4.87 6.73 -9.16
N GLY A 333 4.96 5.60 -9.86
CA GLY A 333 4.77 5.54 -11.32
C GLY A 333 5.97 6.04 -12.13
N GLN A 334 7.13 6.15 -11.54
CA GLN A 334 8.36 6.46 -12.26
C GLN A 334 8.89 5.18 -12.93
N LYS A 335 9.50 5.33 -14.11
CA LYS A 335 10.14 4.18 -14.77
C LYS A 335 11.36 3.75 -13.94
N VAL A 336 11.35 2.53 -13.46
CA VAL A 336 12.53 1.89 -12.88
C VAL A 336 13.52 1.65 -14.02
N LYS A 337 14.75 2.16 -13.87
CA LYS A 337 15.81 2.00 -14.88
C LYS A 337 16.47 0.62 -14.77
#